data_f93f6452ea39ec76205ea3c2babf7663
#
_entry.id   f93f6452ea39ec76205ea3c2babf7663
#
_cell.length_a   1.000
_cell.length_b   1.000
_cell.length_c   1.000
_cell.angle_alpha   90.00
_cell.angle_beta   90.00
_cell.angle_gamma   90.00
#
_symmetry.space_group_name_H-M   'P 1'
#
loop_
_entity.id
_entity.type
_entity.pdbx_description
1 polymer ?
#
loop_
_entity_poly.entity_id
_entity_poly.type
_entity_poly.pdbx_seq_one_letter_code
_entity_poly.pdbx_strand_id
1 'polypeptide(L)'
;MEIKQIKYFLTVVEAGSIGKAAQKLDVGASAISQQISKLEQELSIRLLQRNAFGVTPTPAGLAFLKHSQLILRQVNFAVDAAHSARLSGHVSLGFPPTITALIGIPLMKLMSE
;
A
#
# COMPACT_ATOMS: atom_id res chain seq x y z
N MET A 1 8.21 6.39 -6.44
CA MET A 1 6.89 5.76 -6.19
C MET A 1 6.36 6.21 -4.85
N GLU A 2 5.12 6.63 -4.81
CA GLU A 2 4.53 7.14 -3.57
C GLU A 2 3.42 6.22 -3.10
N ILE A 3 3.19 6.20 -1.80
CA ILE A 3 2.12 5.38 -1.20
C ILE A 3 0.77 5.76 -1.79
N LYS A 4 0.54 7.04 -2.04
CA LYS A 4 -0.70 7.52 -2.65
C LYS A 4 -0.95 6.86 -4.01
N GLN A 5 0.10 6.69 -4.82
CA GLN A 5 -0.02 6.05 -6.12
C GLN A 5 -0.42 4.58 -5.98
N ILE A 6 0.17 3.91 -5.02
CA ILE A 6 -0.16 2.50 -4.74
C ILE A 6 -1.61 2.37 -4.28
N LYS A 7 -2.05 3.27 -3.42
CA LYS A 7 -3.43 3.27 -2.92
C LYS A 7 -4.42 3.52 -4.06
N TYR A 8 -4.10 4.47 -4.95
CA TYR A 8 -4.98 4.76 -6.08
C TYR A 8 -5.06 3.56 -7.02
N PHE A 9 -3.91 2.94 -7.32
CA PHE A 9 -3.90 1.76 -8.17
C PHE A 9 -4.77 0.64 -7.59
N LEU A 10 -4.58 0.34 -6.32
CA LEU A 10 -5.35 -0.71 -5.65
C LEU A 10 -6.85 -0.41 -5.70
N THR A 11 -7.23 0.83 -5.39
CA THR A 11 -8.63 1.22 -5.37
C THR A 11 -9.27 1.13 -6.76
N VAL A 12 -8.53 1.52 -7.80
CA VAL A 12 -9.04 1.41 -9.17
C VAL A 12 -9.30 -0.05 -9.54
N VAL A 13 -8.37 -0.94 -9.20
CA VAL A 13 -8.53 -2.36 -9.50
C VAL A 13 -9.75 -2.92 -8.77
N GLU A 14 -9.90 -2.60 -7.50
CA GLU A 14 -11.01 -3.10 -6.70
C GLU A 14 -12.35 -2.55 -7.17
N ALA A 15 -12.39 -1.28 -7.55
CA ALA A 15 -13.61 -0.64 -8.02
C ALA A 15 -13.96 -1.01 -9.46
N GLY A 16 -12.99 -1.39 -10.24
CA GLY A 16 -13.20 -1.74 -11.64
C GLY A 16 -13.26 -0.56 -12.59
N SER A 17 -13.16 0.67 -12.09
CA SER A 17 -13.14 1.86 -12.93
C SER A 17 -12.50 3.02 -12.17
N ILE A 18 -11.95 3.95 -12.95
CA ILE A 18 -11.35 5.15 -12.37
C ILE A 18 -12.44 6.04 -11.74
N GLY A 19 -13.59 6.14 -12.39
CA GLY A 19 -14.70 6.94 -11.88
C GLY A 19 -15.20 6.48 -10.52
N LYS A 20 -15.37 5.17 -10.36
CA LYS A 20 -15.81 4.62 -9.07
C LYS A 20 -14.75 4.79 -8.00
N ALA A 21 -13.47 4.61 -8.37
CA ALA A 21 -12.38 4.84 -7.44
C ALA A 21 -12.33 6.30 -6.99
N ALA A 22 -12.56 7.22 -7.91
CA ALA A 22 -12.58 8.65 -7.60
C ALA A 22 -13.66 8.97 -6.59
N GLN A 23 -14.85 8.39 -6.74
CA GLN A 23 -15.93 8.58 -5.78
C GLN A 23 -15.54 8.02 -4.41
N LYS A 24 -14.95 6.83 -4.40
CA LYS A 24 -14.58 6.18 -3.16
C LYS A 24 -13.52 6.96 -2.40
N LEU A 25 -12.58 7.56 -3.10
CA LEU A 25 -11.47 8.29 -2.50
C LEU A 25 -11.75 9.78 -2.34
N ASP A 26 -12.87 10.25 -2.85
CA ASP A 26 -13.25 11.66 -2.82
C ASP A 26 -12.19 12.55 -3.46
N VAL A 27 -11.74 12.15 -4.64
CA VAL A 27 -10.78 12.93 -5.43
C VAL A 27 -11.24 12.93 -6.88
N GLY A 28 -10.65 13.79 -7.70
CA GLY A 28 -10.99 13.84 -9.12
C GLY A 28 -10.47 12.65 -9.89
N ALA A 29 -11.22 12.22 -10.88
CA ALA A 29 -10.81 11.10 -11.73
C ALA A 29 -9.50 11.41 -12.47
N SER A 30 -9.32 12.66 -12.92
CA SER A 30 -8.08 13.03 -13.61
C SER A 30 -6.88 12.99 -12.69
N ALA A 31 -7.05 13.29 -11.41
CA ALA A 31 -5.96 13.18 -10.44
C ALA A 31 -5.50 11.74 -10.30
N ILE A 32 -6.46 10.80 -10.24
CA ILE A 32 -6.13 9.38 -10.17
C ILE A 32 -5.41 8.93 -11.43
N SER A 33 -5.95 9.29 -12.61
CA SER A 33 -5.33 8.95 -13.89
C SER A 33 -3.89 9.44 -13.98
N GLN A 34 -3.64 10.67 -13.57
CA GLN A 34 -2.30 11.25 -13.60
C GLN A 34 -1.34 10.49 -12.71
N GLN A 35 -1.78 10.16 -11.50
CA GLN A 35 -0.91 9.46 -10.56
C GLN A 35 -0.59 8.04 -11.01
N ILE A 36 -1.56 7.35 -11.58
CA ILE A 36 -1.32 6.01 -12.10
C ILE A 36 -0.39 6.08 -13.33
N SER A 37 -0.58 7.06 -14.19
CA SER A 37 0.31 7.25 -15.33
C SER A 37 1.75 7.50 -14.89
N LYS A 38 1.95 8.31 -13.87
CA LYS A 38 3.28 8.56 -13.33
C LYS A 38 3.90 7.28 -12.79
N LEU A 39 3.12 6.47 -12.11
CA LEU A 39 3.58 5.21 -11.56
C LEU A 39 4.00 4.26 -12.69
N GLU A 40 3.17 4.15 -13.72
CA GLU A 40 3.50 3.31 -14.87
C GLU A 40 4.74 3.78 -15.61
N GLN A 41 4.91 5.10 -15.73
CA GLN A 41 6.11 5.67 -16.36
C GLN A 41 7.36 5.36 -15.56
N GLU A 42 7.27 5.49 -14.24
CA GLU A 42 8.39 5.20 -13.37
C GLU A 42 8.82 3.75 -13.48
N LEU A 43 7.87 2.84 -13.55
CA LEU A 43 8.15 1.41 -13.65
C LEU A 43 8.42 0.97 -15.10
N SER A 44 8.14 1.82 -16.07
CA SER A 44 8.25 1.53 -17.50
C SER A 44 7.43 0.31 -17.88
N ILE A 45 6.24 0.17 -17.29
CA ILE A 45 5.38 -0.97 -17.57
C ILE A 45 3.92 -0.56 -17.35
N ARG A 46 3.02 -1.14 -18.13
CA ARG A 46 1.59 -0.88 -17.96
C ARG A 46 1.03 -1.78 -16.88
N LEU A 47 0.35 -1.18 -15.94
CA LEU A 47 -0.29 -1.92 -14.85
C LEU A 47 -1.78 -2.11 -15.07
N LEU A 48 -2.40 -1.22 -15.84
CA LEU A 48 -3.82 -1.26 -16.11
C LEU A 48 -4.07 -1.22 -17.61
N GLN A 49 -5.15 -1.87 -18.04
CA GLN A 49 -5.63 -1.75 -19.42
C GLN A 49 -7.10 -1.40 -19.37
N ARG A 50 -7.54 -0.58 -20.33
CA ARG A 50 -8.92 -0.14 -20.43
C ARG A 50 -9.65 -0.98 -21.44
N ASN A 51 -10.93 -1.23 -21.18
CA ASN A 51 -11.78 -1.96 -22.10
C ASN A 51 -13.20 -1.39 -22.02
N ALA A 52 -14.13 -1.98 -22.75
CA ALA A 52 -15.50 -1.47 -22.84
C ALA A 52 -16.24 -1.51 -21.49
N PHE A 53 -15.78 -2.33 -20.56
CA PHE A 53 -16.46 -2.53 -19.30
C PHE A 53 -15.74 -1.84 -18.14
N GLY A 54 -14.65 -1.16 -18.41
CA GLY A 54 -13.90 -0.45 -17.36
C GLY A 54 -12.42 -0.68 -17.48
N VAL A 55 -11.79 -0.91 -16.33
CA VAL A 55 -10.33 -1.04 -16.24
C VAL A 55 -10.00 -2.35 -15.56
N THR A 56 -9.06 -3.09 -16.12
CA THR A 56 -8.58 -4.33 -15.53
C THR A 56 -7.07 -4.31 -15.45
N PRO A 57 -6.47 -5.06 -14.52
CA PRO A 57 -5.01 -5.08 -14.42
C PRO A 57 -4.39 -5.92 -15.52
N THR A 58 -3.20 -5.52 -15.97
CA THR A 58 -2.38 -6.34 -16.86
C THR A 58 -1.78 -7.48 -16.04
N PRO A 59 -1.11 -8.46 -16.65
CA PRO A 59 -0.37 -9.47 -15.86
C PRO A 59 0.64 -8.84 -14.91
N ALA A 60 1.34 -7.79 -15.36
CA ALA A 60 2.24 -7.05 -14.47
C ALA A 60 1.47 -6.37 -13.34
N GLY A 61 0.29 -5.83 -13.65
CA GLY A 61 -0.58 -5.21 -12.66
C GLY A 61 -1.07 -6.21 -11.62
N LEU A 62 -1.37 -7.44 -12.01
CA LEU A 62 -1.77 -8.47 -11.05
C LEU A 62 -0.64 -8.80 -10.07
N ALA A 63 0.59 -8.91 -10.58
CA ALA A 63 1.74 -9.14 -9.72
C ALA A 63 1.96 -7.96 -8.78
N PHE A 64 1.87 -6.76 -9.30
CA PHE A 64 2.04 -5.54 -8.52
C PHE A 64 0.93 -5.40 -7.47
N LEU A 65 -0.29 -5.80 -7.81
CA LEU A 65 -1.44 -5.75 -6.91
C LEU A 65 -1.20 -6.52 -5.62
N LYS A 66 -0.65 -7.72 -5.75
CA LYS A 66 -0.36 -8.56 -4.61
C LYS A 66 0.55 -7.84 -3.61
N HIS A 67 1.61 -7.25 -4.12
CA HIS A 67 2.56 -6.53 -3.28
C HIS A 67 1.99 -5.21 -2.78
N SER A 68 1.14 -4.56 -3.57
CA SER A 68 0.45 -3.34 -3.15
C SER A 68 -0.39 -3.56 -1.91
N GLN A 69 -1.10 -4.68 -1.87
CA GLN A 69 -1.93 -5.03 -0.71
C GLN A 69 -1.06 -5.20 0.54
N LEU A 70 0.08 -5.85 0.39
CA LEU A 70 1.01 -6.05 1.50
C LEU A 70 1.61 -4.72 1.97
N ILE A 71 2.00 -3.87 1.03
CA ILE A 71 2.58 -2.56 1.36
C ILE A 71 1.58 -1.72 2.16
N LEU A 72 0.33 -1.64 1.72
CA LEU A 72 -0.66 -0.83 2.41
C LEU A 72 -1.01 -1.41 3.78
N ARG A 73 -0.99 -2.73 3.90
CA ARG A 73 -1.18 -3.37 5.21
C ARG A 73 -0.05 -2.98 6.16
N GLN A 74 1.19 -2.97 5.67
CA GLN A 74 2.34 -2.57 6.47
C GLN A 74 2.26 -1.10 6.88
N VAL A 75 1.77 -0.24 6.00
CA VAL A 75 1.56 1.17 6.35
C VAL A 75 0.58 1.28 7.52
N ASN A 76 -0.52 0.55 7.48
CA ASN A 76 -1.51 0.56 8.56
C ASN A 76 -0.92 0.01 9.86
N PHE A 77 -0.14 -1.05 9.78
CA PHE A 77 0.53 -1.59 10.95
C PHE A 77 1.51 -0.59 11.54
N ALA A 78 2.23 0.15 10.69
CA ALA A 78 3.17 1.17 11.16
C ALA A 78 2.45 2.28 11.91
N VAL A 79 1.31 2.72 11.37
CA VAL A 79 0.50 3.75 12.02
C VAL A 79 -0.01 3.26 13.38
N ASP A 80 -0.53 2.03 13.41
CA ASP A 80 -1.04 1.45 14.65
C ASP A 80 0.06 1.29 15.69
N ALA A 81 1.25 0.87 15.26
CA ALA A 81 2.38 0.72 16.16
C ALA A 81 2.79 2.06 16.77
N ALA A 82 2.78 3.11 15.96
CA ALA A 82 3.12 4.44 16.43
C ALA A 82 2.10 4.93 17.48
N HIS A 83 0.82 4.71 17.20
CA HIS A 83 -0.24 5.10 18.14
C HIS A 83 -0.17 4.30 19.44
N SER A 84 0.10 3.01 19.35
CA SER A 84 0.24 2.16 20.53
C SER A 84 1.39 2.61 21.42
N ALA A 85 2.53 2.91 20.81
CA ALA A 85 3.68 3.39 21.55
C ALA A 85 3.39 4.70 22.27
N ARG A 86 2.68 5.61 21.58
CA ARG A 86 2.32 6.89 22.18
C ARG A 86 1.36 6.73 23.34
N LEU A 87 0.39 5.83 23.19
CA LEU A 87 -0.59 5.61 24.26
C LEU A 87 0.02 4.93 25.46
N SER A 88 0.97 4.03 25.28
CA SER A 88 1.59 3.38 26.40
C SER A 88 2.59 4.24 27.10
N GLY A 89 3.03 5.27 26.50
CA GLY A 89 3.81 6.26 27.18
C GLY A 89 5.26 5.98 27.26
N HIS A 90 5.71 4.88 27.64
CA HIS A 90 7.11 4.71 27.80
C HIS A 90 7.63 3.49 27.21
N VAL A 91 6.83 2.94 26.52
CA VAL A 91 7.18 1.85 26.02
C VAL A 91 8.35 1.78 25.37
N SER A 92 8.58 2.44 24.85
CA SER A 92 9.66 2.30 24.27
C SER A 92 10.69 1.83 24.82
N LEU A 93 10.75 1.70 25.60
CA LEU A 93 11.74 1.37 26.08
C LEU A 93 11.94 0.18 26.23
N GLY A 94 11.91 -0.30 26.41
CA GLY A 94 12.20 -1.45 26.58
C GLY A 94 12.18 -2.31 25.98
N PHE A 95 12.30 -2.22 25.81
CA PHE A 95 12.48 -3.22 25.53
C PHE A 95 12.62 -3.93 25.39
N PRO A 96 12.56 -4.17 25.55
CA PRO A 96 12.69 -4.95 25.57
C PRO A 96 12.66 -5.77 25.40
N PRO A 97 12.60 -6.00 25.74
CA PRO A 97 12.74 -6.78 25.60
C PRO A 97 12.52 -7.66 25.00
N THR A 98 12.42 -7.76 25.11
CA THR A 98 12.43 -8.57 24.78
C THR A 98 12.29 -8.97 23.76
N ILE A 99 12.38 -8.73 23.81
CA ILE A 99 12.36 -9.13 23.24
C ILE A 99 12.64 -9.47 22.37
N THR A 100 12.76 -9.33 22.45
CA THR A 100 13.07 -9.73 21.98
C THR A 100 13.12 -10.24 21.17
N ALA A 101 13.13 -10.34 21.27
CA ALA A 101 13.12 -10.88 20.82
C ALA A 101 12.81 -11.11 19.73
N LEU A 102 12.66 -10.76 19.72
CA LEU A 102 12.34 -11.04 19.06
C LEU A 102 12.39 -10.92 17.99
N ILE A 103 12.64 -10.59 18.11
CA ILE A 103 12.68 -10.58 17.53
C ILE A 103 13.03 -10.79 16.80
N GLY A 104 13.13 -10.50 16.78
CA GLY A 104 13.38 -10.71 16.53
C GLY A 104 13.56 -10.94 15.76
N ILE A 105 13.65 -11.02 15.78
CA ILE A 105 13.69 -11.41 15.54
C ILE A 105 13.62 -11.50 14.77
N PRO A 106 13.56 -11.44 14.74
CA PRO A 106 13.35 -11.60 14.37
C PRO A 106 13.48 -11.29 13.78
N LEU A 107 13.55 -11.11 13.86
CA LEU A 107 13.50 -10.98 13.90
C LEU A 107 13.84 -11.11 13.34
N MET A 108 13.91 -11.11 13.22
CA MET A 108 13.99 -11.33 13.18
C MET A 108 13.99 -11.75 12.69
N LYS A 109 13.57 -11.73 12.21
CA LYS A 109 13.34 -12.11 12.16
C LYS A 109 13.19 -11.84 11.76
N LEU A 110 13.12 -11.34 11.85
CA LEU A 110 12.81 -11.17 12.04
C LEU A 110 12.95 -10.82 11.72
N MET A 111 13.15 -10.44 11.87
CA MET A 111 13.15 -10.29 12.05
C MET A 111 13.26 -10.52 11.82
N SER A 112 13.19 -10.08 11.80
CA SER A 112 13.11 -10.45 11.91
C SER A 112 13.12 -10.69 11.66
N GLU A 113 12.93 -10.53 11.60
CA GLU A 113 12.61 -11.02 11.79
C GLU A 113 12.52 -11.11 11.83
#